data_5baf6d9c3bbacba5c7ee5407a4654c38
#
_entry.id   5baf6d9c3bbacba5c7ee5407a4654c38
#
_cell.length_a   1.000
_cell.length_b   1.000
_cell.length_c   1.000
_cell.angle_alpha   90.00
_cell.angle_beta   90.00
_cell.angle_gamma   90.00
#
_symmetry.space_group_name_H-M   'P 1'
#
loop_
_entity.id
_entity.type
_entity.pdbx_description
1 polymer ?
#
loop_
_entity_poly.entity_id
_entity_poly.type
_entity_poly.pdbx_seq_one_letter_code
_entity_poly.pdbx_strand_id
1 'polypeptide(L)'
;MCQAEELEDVIKNTKEQRKRRKRKIEYMQQVFHEIILKTKGQGFYDFTEKTLGWLNKQKINNGILNINILHTSASLVIQENADPDVLHDLKNFFDKLAPMDDKLYKHTTEGKDDMPAHIKSALTNNQLTLSLKNKKLILGSWQGLYLFEHRLEQHTRVLSHHLIGD
;
A
#
# COMPACT_ATOMS: atom_id res chain seq x y z
N MET A 1 -35.66 15.53 -48.71
CA MET A 1 -34.88 16.32 -47.73
C MET A 1 -34.67 15.61 -46.38
N CYS A 2 -35.52 14.69 -45.95
CA CYS A 2 -35.46 14.06 -44.61
C CYS A 2 -34.31 13.04 -44.41
N GLN A 3 -33.88 12.29 -45.41
CA GLN A 3 -32.85 11.24 -45.23
C GLN A 3 -31.41 11.74 -45.08
N ALA A 4 -31.08 12.90 -45.59
CA ALA A 4 -29.74 13.46 -45.50
C ALA A 4 -29.47 14.06 -44.11
N GLU A 5 -30.47 14.70 -43.46
CA GLU A 5 -30.38 15.25 -42.13
C GLU A 5 -30.24 14.14 -41.03
N GLU A 6 -30.97 13.03 -41.18
CA GLU A 6 -30.86 11.90 -40.30
C GLU A 6 -29.46 11.23 -40.36
N LEU A 7 -28.85 11.17 -41.54
CA LEU A 7 -27.50 10.62 -41.70
C LEU A 7 -26.43 11.52 -41.06
N GLU A 8 -26.55 12.85 -41.17
CA GLU A 8 -25.64 13.78 -40.56
C GLU A 8 -25.70 13.72 -39.05
N ASP A 9 -26.88 13.60 -38.46
CA ASP A 9 -27.05 13.45 -37.00
C ASP A 9 -26.50 12.13 -36.46
N VAL A 10 -26.65 11.01 -37.18
CA VAL A 10 -26.05 9.72 -36.84
C VAL A 10 -24.52 9.79 -36.90
N ILE A 11 -23.96 10.45 -37.93
CA ILE A 11 -22.51 10.62 -38.07
C ILE A 11 -21.94 11.51 -36.94
N LYS A 12 -22.66 12.60 -36.60
CA LYS A 12 -22.30 13.50 -35.52
C LYS A 12 -22.30 12.79 -34.17
N ASN A 13 -23.35 12.03 -33.89
CA ASN A 13 -23.48 11.26 -32.63
C ASN A 13 -22.41 10.16 -32.51
N THR A 14 -22.08 9.50 -33.62
CA THR A 14 -21.02 8.47 -33.66
C THR A 14 -19.63 9.07 -33.45
N LYS A 15 -19.35 10.26 -34.00
CA LYS A 15 -18.08 11.00 -33.78
C LYS A 15 -17.96 11.48 -32.34
N GLU A 16 -19.07 11.94 -31.74
CA GLU A 16 -19.11 12.38 -30.34
C GLU A 16 -18.93 11.21 -29.36
N GLN A 17 -19.55 10.07 -29.63
CA GLN A 17 -19.36 8.83 -28.85
C GLN A 17 -17.91 8.30 -28.96
N ARG A 18 -17.29 8.35 -30.14
CA ARG A 18 -15.87 8.00 -30.33
C ARG A 18 -14.95 8.96 -29.59
N LYS A 19 -15.27 10.27 -29.58
CA LYS A 19 -14.51 11.29 -28.85
C LYS A 19 -14.63 11.12 -27.32
N ARG A 20 -15.84 10.75 -26.82
CA ARG A 20 -16.06 10.40 -25.40
C ARG A 20 -15.35 9.11 -25.00
N ARG A 21 -15.35 8.07 -25.84
CA ARG A 21 -14.59 6.84 -25.63
C ARG A 21 -13.08 7.09 -25.61
N LYS A 22 -12.54 7.87 -26.56
CA LYS A 22 -11.12 8.25 -26.57
C LYS A 22 -10.76 9.03 -25.29
N ARG A 23 -11.55 10.02 -24.86
CA ARG A 23 -11.31 10.74 -23.60
C ARG A 23 -11.26 9.79 -22.39
N LYS A 24 -12.11 8.77 -22.33
CA LYS A 24 -12.17 7.82 -21.21
C LYS A 24 -10.97 6.85 -21.16
N ILE A 25 -10.32 6.60 -22.28
CA ILE A 25 -9.15 5.72 -22.40
C ILE A 25 -7.83 6.50 -22.21
N GLU A 26 -7.79 7.79 -22.55
CA GLU A 26 -6.59 8.64 -22.49
C GLU A 26 -6.18 9.09 -21.08
N TYR A 27 -7.01 8.84 -20.07
CA TYR A 27 -6.78 9.38 -18.72
C TYR A 27 -6.33 8.36 -17.67
N MET A 28 -6.27 7.06 -18.01
CA MET A 28 -5.73 6.07 -17.09
C MET A 28 -4.21 6.18 -17.05
N GLN A 29 -3.69 6.60 -15.92
CA GLN A 29 -2.25 6.72 -15.66
C GLN A 29 -1.82 5.72 -14.60
N GLN A 30 -0.56 5.32 -14.64
CA GLN A 30 0.06 4.54 -13.58
C GLN A 30 1.46 5.08 -13.28
N VAL A 31 1.79 5.08 -12.00
CA VAL A 31 3.07 5.57 -11.50
C VAL A 31 3.58 4.60 -10.45
N PHE A 32 4.88 4.28 -10.55
CA PHE A 32 5.59 3.47 -9.56
C PHE A 32 6.53 4.35 -8.75
N HIS A 33 6.72 3.99 -7.50
CA HIS A 33 7.63 4.66 -6.59
C HIS A 33 8.11 3.72 -5.51
N GLU A 34 9.34 3.89 -5.06
CA GLU A 34 9.87 3.15 -3.94
C GLU A 34 10.13 4.07 -2.74
N ILE A 35 9.68 3.64 -1.58
CA ILE A 35 10.02 4.26 -0.31
C ILE A 35 10.98 3.34 0.43
N ILE A 36 12.13 3.88 0.81
CA ILE A 36 13.13 3.16 1.61
C ILE A 36 12.98 3.58 3.07
N LEU A 37 12.78 2.59 3.95
CA LEU A 37 12.71 2.77 5.39
C LEU A 37 13.88 2.06 6.06
N LYS A 38 14.59 2.79 6.93
CA LYS A 38 15.61 2.22 7.82
C LYS A 38 14.96 1.96 9.16
N THR A 39 14.94 0.70 9.59
CA THR A 39 14.45 0.30 10.89
C THR A 39 15.60 0.25 11.91
N LYS A 40 15.27 0.32 13.20
CA LYS A 40 16.23 0.21 14.30
C LYS A 40 16.04 -1.07 15.12
N GLY A 41 15.27 -2.01 14.58
CA GLY A 41 14.84 -3.24 15.23
C GLY A 41 13.32 -3.37 15.20
N GLN A 42 12.82 -4.35 15.95
CA GLN A 42 11.41 -4.73 15.96
C GLN A 42 10.49 -3.59 16.42
N GLY A 43 9.40 -3.38 15.67
CA GLY A 43 8.39 -2.36 16.00
C GLY A 43 7.65 -1.84 14.78
N PHE A 44 6.80 -0.85 15.01
CA PHE A 44 6.01 -0.19 13.98
C PHE A 44 6.67 1.12 13.54
N TYR A 45 6.79 1.29 12.24
CA TYR A 45 7.41 2.45 11.61
C TYR A 45 6.38 3.13 10.72
N ASP A 46 5.89 4.29 11.15
CA ASP A 46 4.93 5.09 10.40
C ASP A 46 5.57 5.62 9.11
N PHE A 47 4.90 5.38 7.97
CA PHE A 47 5.30 5.90 6.68
C PHE A 47 4.17 6.67 5.96
N THR A 48 3.11 7.01 6.70
CA THR A 48 1.92 7.71 6.20
C THR A 48 2.31 9.00 5.50
N GLU A 49 3.05 9.88 6.18
CA GLU A 49 3.43 11.19 5.64
C GLU A 49 4.36 11.09 4.42
N LYS A 50 5.23 10.08 4.37
CA LYS A 50 6.06 9.82 3.19
C LYS A 50 5.21 9.45 1.97
N THR A 51 4.19 8.60 2.18
CA THR A 51 3.24 8.21 1.14
C THR A 51 2.41 9.39 0.67
N LEU A 52 1.83 10.16 1.60
CA LEU A 52 1.02 11.35 1.29
C LEU A 52 1.84 12.43 0.57
N GLY A 53 3.06 12.68 1.02
CA GLY A 53 3.98 13.63 0.39
C GLY A 53 4.36 13.27 -1.05
N TRP A 54 4.47 11.97 -1.36
CA TRP A 54 4.65 11.50 -2.73
C TRP A 54 3.36 11.60 -3.55
N LEU A 55 2.21 11.17 -3.00
CA LEU A 55 0.91 11.23 -3.67
C LEU A 55 0.53 12.65 -4.09
N ASN A 56 0.77 13.65 -3.23
CA ASN A 56 0.45 15.06 -3.51
C ASN A 56 1.18 15.61 -4.74
N LYS A 57 2.29 15.01 -5.14
CA LYS A 57 3.05 15.39 -6.34
C LYS A 57 2.52 14.74 -7.62
N GLN A 58 1.60 13.77 -7.51
CA GLN A 58 1.06 13.06 -8.67
C GLN A 58 -0.11 13.85 -9.29
N LYS A 59 -0.36 13.59 -10.59
CA LYS A 59 -1.46 14.21 -11.33
C LYS A 59 -2.76 13.41 -11.25
N ILE A 60 -2.72 12.21 -10.69
CA ILE A 60 -3.86 11.31 -10.54
C ILE A 60 -4.75 11.81 -9.41
N ASN A 61 -6.05 11.98 -9.69
CA ASN A 61 -7.03 12.49 -8.73
C ASN A 61 -7.81 11.36 -8.05
N ASN A 62 -8.19 10.34 -8.81
CA ASN A 62 -8.96 9.21 -8.32
C ASN A 62 -8.31 7.91 -8.79
N GLY A 63 -8.28 6.91 -7.94
CA GLY A 63 -7.63 5.66 -8.32
C GLY A 63 -7.41 4.72 -7.15
N ILE A 64 -6.46 3.82 -7.35
CA ILE A 64 -6.05 2.82 -6.37
C ILE A 64 -4.53 2.94 -6.18
N LEU A 65 -4.14 3.02 -4.92
CA LEU A 65 -2.76 2.87 -4.49
C LEU A 65 -2.58 1.45 -3.95
N ASN A 66 -1.70 0.68 -4.56
CA ASN A 66 -1.21 -0.58 -4.03
C ASN A 66 0.20 -0.37 -3.47
N ILE A 67 0.46 -0.87 -2.26
CA ILE A 67 1.75 -0.80 -1.58
C ILE A 67 2.18 -2.23 -1.25
N ASN A 68 3.35 -2.64 -1.70
CA ASN A 68 3.92 -3.94 -1.42
C ASN A 68 5.21 -3.80 -0.63
N ILE A 69 5.42 -4.65 0.36
CA ILE A 69 6.74 -4.82 0.97
C ILE A 69 7.52 -5.90 0.23
N LEU A 70 8.77 -5.59 -0.12
CA LEU A 70 9.63 -6.50 -0.89
C LEU A 70 10.51 -7.38 0.02
N HIS A 71 9.95 -7.84 1.15
CA HIS A 71 10.65 -8.62 2.17
C HIS A 71 9.75 -9.67 2.81
N THR A 72 10.33 -10.71 3.37
CA THR A 72 9.64 -11.85 4.00
C THR A 72 9.68 -11.82 5.54
N SER A 73 10.39 -10.89 6.14
CA SER A 73 10.57 -10.78 7.59
C SER A 73 10.13 -9.44 8.17
N ALA A 74 9.29 -8.73 7.42
CA ALA A 74 8.55 -7.54 7.81
C ALA A 74 7.23 -7.50 7.06
N SER A 75 6.27 -6.71 7.51
CA SER A 75 4.92 -6.65 6.94
C SER A 75 4.33 -5.24 6.98
N LEU A 76 3.12 -5.09 6.45
CA LEU A 76 2.41 -3.82 6.40
C LEU A 76 1.11 -3.93 7.18
N VAL A 77 0.76 -2.88 7.93
CA VAL A 77 -0.54 -2.79 8.60
C VAL A 77 -1.10 -1.38 8.51
N ILE A 78 -2.42 -1.29 8.52
CA ILE A 78 -3.16 -0.06 8.80
C ILE A 78 -3.61 -0.16 10.25
N GLN A 79 -3.20 0.78 11.09
CA GLN A 79 -3.47 0.71 12.51
C GLN A 79 -3.65 2.11 13.10
N GLU A 80 -4.11 2.17 14.34
CA GLU A 80 -4.32 3.40 15.08
C GLU A 80 -3.02 4.21 15.22
N ASN A 81 -3.13 5.52 14.99
CA ASN A 81 -2.02 6.48 15.06
C ASN A 81 -2.15 7.46 16.24
N ALA A 82 -3.18 7.32 17.09
CA ALA A 82 -3.45 8.24 18.19
C ALA A 82 -2.89 7.76 19.53
N ASP A 83 -3.13 6.48 19.86
CA ASP A 83 -2.66 5.88 21.10
C ASP A 83 -1.48 4.93 20.82
N PRO A 84 -0.26 5.26 21.32
CA PRO A 84 0.91 4.41 21.14
C PRO A 84 0.81 3.06 21.86
N ASP A 85 -0.04 2.93 22.87
CA ASP A 85 -0.23 1.68 23.61
C ASP A 85 -0.85 0.59 22.73
N VAL A 86 -1.66 0.96 21.73
CA VAL A 86 -2.19 0.01 20.74
C VAL A 86 -1.06 -0.73 20.00
N LEU A 87 -0.09 0.01 19.51
CA LEU A 87 1.06 -0.57 18.77
C LEU A 87 1.97 -1.38 19.72
N HIS A 88 2.11 -0.94 20.97
CA HIS A 88 2.85 -1.66 21.99
C HIS A 88 2.19 -3.02 22.30
N ASP A 89 0.90 -3.03 22.54
CA ASP A 89 0.15 -4.25 22.86
C ASP A 89 0.09 -5.22 21.69
N LEU A 90 -0.07 -4.73 20.48
CA LEU A 90 0.02 -5.54 19.26
C LEU A 90 1.39 -6.22 19.15
N LYS A 91 2.47 -5.48 19.35
CA LYS A 91 3.82 -6.05 19.34
C LYS A 91 3.95 -7.17 20.38
N ASN A 92 3.52 -6.94 21.62
CA ASN A 92 3.57 -7.91 22.69
C ASN A 92 2.72 -9.16 22.40
N PHE A 93 1.55 -8.98 21.76
CA PHE A 93 0.70 -10.07 21.32
C PHE A 93 1.41 -10.95 20.30
N PHE A 94 2.00 -10.35 19.26
CA PHE A 94 2.72 -11.09 18.23
C PHE A 94 3.99 -11.76 18.75
N ASP A 95 4.66 -11.19 19.76
CA ASP A 95 5.82 -11.81 20.39
C ASP A 95 5.44 -13.07 21.18
N LYS A 96 4.26 -13.08 21.81
CA LYS A 96 3.72 -14.27 22.48
C LYS A 96 3.24 -15.32 21.48
N LEU A 97 2.65 -14.89 20.34
CA LEU A 97 2.13 -15.79 19.33
C LEU A 97 3.24 -16.53 18.57
N ALA A 98 4.35 -15.85 18.29
CA ALA A 98 5.52 -16.43 17.64
C ALA A 98 6.78 -16.14 18.50
N PRO A 99 7.00 -16.94 19.57
CA PRO A 99 8.11 -16.72 20.49
C PRO A 99 9.45 -17.07 19.87
N MET A 100 10.51 -16.39 20.31
CA MET A 100 11.89 -16.61 19.86
C MET A 100 12.54 -17.79 20.64
N ASP A 101 12.01 -18.98 20.42
CA ASP A 101 12.49 -20.22 21.03
C ASP A 101 12.96 -21.21 19.95
N ASP A 102 14.27 -21.37 19.83
CA ASP A 102 14.91 -22.24 18.83
C ASP A 102 14.44 -23.71 18.90
N LYS A 103 13.90 -24.13 20.04
CA LYS A 103 13.36 -25.48 20.19
C LYS A 103 12.08 -25.72 19.41
N LEU A 104 11.37 -24.65 19.05
CA LEU A 104 10.12 -24.73 18.31
C LEU A 104 10.32 -24.79 16.79
N TYR A 105 11.51 -24.45 16.30
CA TYR A 105 11.74 -24.20 14.87
C TYR A 105 12.92 -25.01 14.33
N LYS A 106 12.85 -25.34 13.04
CA LYS A 106 13.97 -25.94 12.29
C LYS A 106 14.85 -24.88 11.62
N HIS A 107 14.27 -23.72 11.29
CA HIS A 107 14.96 -22.61 10.65
C HIS A 107 15.58 -21.73 11.75
N THR A 108 16.87 -21.91 12.03
CA THR A 108 17.57 -21.26 13.15
C THR A 108 18.89 -20.63 12.74
N THR A 109 19.32 -20.75 11.48
CA THR A 109 20.66 -20.32 11.03
C THR A 109 20.84 -18.82 10.93
N GLU A 110 19.75 -18.06 10.74
CA GLU A 110 19.76 -16.61 10.57
C GLU A 110 19.41 -15.82 11.85
N GLY A 111 19.41 -16.53 12.99
CA GLY A 111 19.10 -15.96 14.31
C GLY A 111 17.74 -16.41 14.85
N LYS A 112 17.60 -16.35 16.18
CA LYS A 112 16.39 -16.80 16.89
C LYS A 112 15.12 -16.01 16.55
N ASP A 113 15.26 -14.84 15.99
CA ASP A 113 14.16 -13.95 15.62
C ASP A 113 13.69 -14.15 14.17
N ASP A 114 14.44 -14.92 13.36
CA ASP A 114 14.15 -15.02 11.92
C ASP A 114 12.90 -15.84 11.63
N MET A 115 12.79 -17.08 12.12
CA MET A 115 11.56 -17.85 11.91
C MET A 115 10.32 -17.21 12.54
N PRO A 116 10.36 -16.65 13.77
CA PRO A 116 9.28 -15.82 14.29
C PRO A 116 8.90 -14.64 13.37
N ALA A 117 9.89 -13.99 12.75
CA ALA A 117 9.62 -12.90 11.80
C ALA A 117 8.88 -13.39 10.55
N HIS A 118 9.23 -14.52 9.99
CA HIS A 118 8.50 -15.15 8.89
C HIS A 118 7.05 -15.49 9.27
N ILE A 119 6.83 -16.05 10.46
CA ILE A 119 5.48 -16.37 10.95
C ILE A 119 4.64 -15.09 11.09
N LYS A 120 5.17 -14.05 11.73
CA LYS A 120 4.48 -12.77 11.89
C LYS A 120 4.15 -12.14 10.54
N SER A 121 5.10 -12.18 9.60
CA SER A 121 4.90 -11.67 8.24
C SER A 121 3.81 -12.45 7.48
N ALA A 122 3.73 -13.78 7.66
CA ALA A 122 2.69 -14.61 7.05
C ALA A 122 1.30 -14.40 7.64
N LEU A 123 1.21 -13.95 8.89
CA LEU A 123 -0.05 -13.69 9.61
C LEU A 123 -0.56 -12.25 9.44
N THR A 124 0.26 -11.37 8.89
CA THR A 124 -0.08 -9.97 8.62
C THR A 124 -0.06 -9.69 7.12
N ASN A 125 -0.20 -8.44 6.70
CA ASN A 125 -0.28 -8.15 5.27
C ASN A 125 1.10 -7.86 4.68
N ASN A 126 1.40 -8.41 3.50
CA ASN A 126 2.56 -8.04 2.70
C ASN A 126 2.23 -6.96 1.65
N GLN A 127 0.93 -6.62 1.53
CA GLN A 127 0.45 -5.56 0.67
C GLN A 127 -0.72 -4.81 1.31
N LEU A 128 -0.87 -3.54 0.95
CA LEU A 128 -2.04 -2.71 1.27
C LEU A 128 -2.60 -2.16 -0.03
N THR A 129 -3.94 -2.18 -0.15
CA THR A 129 -4.64 -1.55 -1.27
C THR A 129 -5.58 -0.49 -0.72
N LEU A 130 -5.44 0.74 -1.20
CA LEU A 130 -6.14 1.93 -0.71
C LEU A 130 -6.76 2.70 -1.87
N SER A 131 -7.97 3.22 -1.65
CA SER A 131 -8.61 4.11 -2.61
C SER A 131 -8.07 5.53 -2.49
N LEU A 132 -7.85 6.16 -3.65
CA LEU A 132 -7.58 7.59 -3.78
C LEU A 132 -8.82 8.27 -4.36
N LYS A 133 -9.32 9.32 -3.71
CA LYS A 133 -10.47 10.12 -4.17
C LYS A 133 -10.16 11.60 -4.00
N ASN A 134 -10.27 12.39 -5.08
CA ASN A 134 -9.98 13.82 -5.07
C ASN A 134 -8.60 14.13 -4.46
N LYS A 135 -7.57 13.40 -4.85
CA LYS A 135 -6.19 13.46 -4.33
C LYS A 135 -6.03 13.10 -2.85
N LYS A 136 -7.06 12.61 -2.20
CA LYS A 136 -7.01 12.18 -0.79
C LYS A 136 -7.05 10.67 -0.70
N LEU A 137 -6.11 10.10 0.02
CA LEU A 137 -6.13 8.70 0.38
C LEU A 137 -7.29 8.46 1.35
N ILE A 138 -8.11 7.43 1.07
CA ILE A 138 -9.24 7.10 1.93
C ILE A 138 -8.73 6.30 3.12
N LEU A 139 -8.49 7.02 4.19
CA LEU A 139 -8.10 6.53 5.51
C LEU A 139 -9.06 7.10 6.56
N GLY A 140 -9.35 6.33 7.59
CA GLY A 140 -10.06 6.81 8.78
C GLY A 140 -9.18 7.79 9.57
N SER A 141 -9.80 8.62 10.42
CA SER A 141 -9.11 9.66 11.20
C SER A 141 -8.01 9.11 12.11
N TRP A 142 -8.16 7.89 12.57
CA TRP A 142 -7.22 7.21 13.47
C TRP A 142 -6.32 6.19 12.74
N GLN A 143 -6.34 6.14 11.40
CA GLN A 143 -5.57 5.16 10.63
C GLN A 143 -4.26 5.76 10.13
N GLY A 144 -3.16 5.08 10.43
CA GLY A 144 -1.85 5.29 9.86
C GLY A 144 -1.35 4.07 9.09
N LEU A 145 -0.40 4.27 8.19
CA LEU A 145 0.26 3.24 7.41
C LEU A 145 1.56 2.88 8.11
N TYR A 146 1.70 1.63 8.54
CA TYR A 146 2.87 1.19 9.28
C TYR A 146 3.57 0.03 8.59
N LEU A 147 4.90 0.12 8.55
CA LEU A 147 5.78 -1.03 8.40
C LEU A 147 5.90 -1.69 9.78
N PHE A 148 5.57 -2.97 9.89
CA PHE A 148 5.82 -3.77 11.07
C PHE A 148 7.11 -4.57 10.87
N GLU A 149 8.20 -4.09 11.48
CA GLU A 149 9.49 -4.77 11.49
C GLU A 149 9.48 -5.89 12.53
N HIS A 150 9.85 -7.10 12.09
CA HIS A 150 9.81 -8.29 12.95
C HIS A 150 11.19 -8.72 13.42
N ARG A 151 12.28 -8.24 12.77
CA ARG A 151 13.66 -8.55 13.16
C ARG A 151 14.14 -7.65 14.29
N LEU A 152 15.02 -8.19 15.14
CA LEU A 152 15.63 -7.44 16.26
C LEU A 152 16.66 -6.41 15.78
N GLU A 153 17.42 -6.76 14.74
CA GLU A 153 18.47 -5.91 14.19
C GLU A 153 17.90 -4.85 13.23
N GLN A 154 18.70 -3.81 13.00
CA GLN A 154 18.34 -2.80 12.01
C GLN A 154 18.34 -3.37 10.59
N HIS A 155 17.37 -2.94 9.79
CA HIS A 155 17.25 -3.32 8.39
C HIS A 155 16.92 -2.12 7.50
N THR A 156 17.21 -2.29 6.22
CA THR A 156 16.70 -1.39 5.18
C THR A 156 15.57 -2.10 4.47
N ARG A 157 14.36 -1.54 4.54
CA ARG A 157 13.14 -2.11 3.95
C ARG A 157 12.69 -1.26 2.77
N VAL A 158 12.29 -1.94 1.69
CA VAL A 158 11.81 -1.30 0.47
C VAL A 158 10.31 -1.54 0.35
N LEU A 159 9.55 -0.46 0.19
CA LEU A 159 8.12 -0.46 -0.08
C LEU A 159 7.90 -0.01 -1.52
N SER A 160 7.29 -0.85 -2.33
CA SER A 160 6.91 -0.51 -3.71
C SER A 160 5.49 0.03 -3.75
N HIS A 161 5.33 1.28 -4.20
CA HIS A 161 4.05 1.94 -4.40
C HIS A 161 3.68 1.87 -5.87
N HIS A 162 2.46 1.44 -6.17
CA HIS A 162 1.89 1.45 -7.50
C HIS A 162 0.54 2.20 -7.44
N LEU A 163 0.51 3.40 -8.02
CA LEU A 163 -0.68 4.21 -8.16
C LEU A 163 -1.22 4.08 -9.58
N ILE A 164 -2.51 3.75 -9.71
CA ILE A 164 -3.24 3.70 -10.98
C ILE A 164 -4.54 4.47 -10.86
N GLY A 165 -4.86 5.32 -11.85
CA GLY A 165 -6.08 6.13 -11.83
C GLY A 165 -6.14 7.20 -12.91
N ASP A 166 -7.02 8.17 -12.74
CA ASP A 166 -7.33 9.28 -13.67
C ASP A 166 -7.04 10.67 -13.07
#